data_fc3a3ce19ca8e159ca59ddad62bc72c7
#
_entry.id   fc3a3ce19ca8e159ca59ddad62bc72c7
#
_cell.length_a   1.000
_cell.length_b   1.000
_cell.length_c   1.000
_cell.angle_alpha   90.00
_cell.angle_beta   90.00
_cell.angle_gamma   90.00
#
_symmetry.space_group_name_H-M   'P 1'
#
loop_
_entity.id
_entity.type
_entity.pdbx_description
1 polymer ?
#
loop_
_entity_poly.entity_id
_entity_poly.type
_entity_poly.pdbx_seq_one_letter_code
_entity_poly.pdbx_strand_id
1 'polypeptide(L)'
;MDRNKEYNCFFEFTLDIVGGKWKPIILYYININSIARYSELKRFIPSINERMLTRQLRELEEDNLIERKVYPVVPPKVEYRLTKYGETLIPILKSLVLWGQDYAKAIKFDNFKMKFPKN
;
A
#
# COMPACT_ATOMS: atom_id res chain seq x y z
N MET A 1 -5.36 -8.45 12.16
CA MET A 1 -6.75 -8.87 11.86
C MET A 1 -7.35 -9.60 13.07
N ASP A 2 -8.56 -9.27 13.41
CA ASP A 2 -9.28 -9.95 14.51
C ASP A 2 -10.00 -11.20 13.97
N ARG A 3 -9.46 -12.36 14.28
CA ARG A 3 -9.99 -13.63 13.76
C ARG A 3 -11.32 -14.03 14.38
N ASN A 4 -11.76 -13.33 15.41
CA ASN A 4 -13.06 -13.57 16.03
C ASN A 4 -14.17 -12.70 15.42
N LYS A 5 -13.80 -11.79 14.53
CA LYS A 5 -14.75 -10.89 13.90
C LYS A 5 -15.53 -11.61 12.81
N GLU A 6 -16.83 -11.36 12.78
CA GLU A 6 -17.72 -11.93 11.77
C GLU A 6 -18.03 -10.88 10.70
N TYR A 7 -18.07 -11.29 9.43
CA TYR A 7 -18.32 -10.40 8.31
C TYR A 7 -19.55 -10.84 7.54
N ASN A 8 -20.29 -9.88 7.02
CA ASN A 8 -21.46 -10.20 6.22
C ASN A 8 -21.09 -10.81 4.86
N CYS A 9 -19.95 -10.41 4.31
CA CYS A 9 -19.55 -10.89 2.99
C CYS A 9 -18.04 -10.74 2.80
N PHE A 10 -17.53 -11.37 1.73
CA PHE A 10 -16.10 -11.31 1.42
C PHE A 10 -15.63 -9.90 1.09
N PHE A 11 -16.49 -9.06 0.56
CA PHE A 11 -16.10 -7.70 0.21
C PHE A 11 -15.77 -6.88 1.47
N GLU A 12 -16.64 -6.98 2.48
CA GLU A 12 -16.38 -6.31 3.77
C GLU A 12 -15.10 -6.84 4.42
N PHE A 13 -14.88 -8.15 4.37
CA PHE A 13 -13.66 -8.75 4.86
C PHE A 13 -12.43 -8.16 4.16
N THR A 14 -12.47 -8.10 2.84
CA THR A 14 -11.36 -7.58 2.05
C THR A 14 -11.07 -6.12 2.40
N LEU A 15 -12.10 -5.31 2.52
CA LEU A 15 -11.91 -3.90 2.87
C LEU A 15 -11.34 -3.73 4.28
N ASP A 16 -11.63 -4.65 5.19
CA ASP A 16 -11.06 -4.60 6.52
C ASP A 16 -9.56 -4.91 6.50
N ILE A 17 -9.12 -5.78 5.59
CA ILE A 17 -7.72 -6.17 5.47
C ILE A 17 -6.90 -5.10 4.75
N VAL A 18 -7.40 -4.60 3.61
CA VAL A 18 -6.62 -3.74 2.73
C VAL A 18 -7.29 -2.41 2.44
N GLY A 19 -8.37 -2.10 3.12
CA GLY A 19 -9.11 -0.87 2.85
C GLY A 19 -8.52 0.33 3.55
N GLY A 20 -9.36 1.37 3.61
CA GLY A 20 -8.90 2.64 4.12
C GLY A 20 -8.10 3.38 3.07
N LYS A 21 -7.53 4.49 3.48
CA LYS A 21 -6.80 5.35 2.55
C LYS A 21 -5.37 4.88 2.31
N TRP A 22 -4.69 4.45 3.39
CA TRP A 22 -3.23 4.35 3.35
C TRP A 22 -2.71 2.99 2.91
N LYS A 23 -3.35 1.89 3.30
CA LYS A 23 -2.83 0.56 2.99
C LYS A 23 -2.71 0.29 1.49
N PRO A 24 -3.73 0.59 0.69
CA PRO A 24 -3.59 0.40 -0.76
C PRO A 24 -2.48 1.26 -1.36
N ILE A 25 -2.36 2.50 -0.90
CA ILE A 25 -1.32 3.40 -1.39
C ILE A 25 0.06 2.86 -1.04
N ILE A 26 0.25 2.41 0.19
CA ILE A 26 1.53 1.85 0.64
C ILE A 26 1.91 0.63 -0.19
N LEU A 27 0.97 -0.30 -0.36
CA LEU A 27 1.22 -1.51 -1.14
C LEU A 27 1.59 -1.18 -2.58
N TYR A 28 0.91 -0.21 -3.15
CA TYR A 28 1.16 0.21 -4.52
C TYR A 28 2.57 0.77 -4.69
N TYR A 29 3.02 1.62 -3.76
CA TYR A 29 4.37 2.19 -3.85
C TYR A 29 5.45 1.17 -3.55
N ILE A 30 5.21 0.22 -2.65
CA ILE A 30 6.17 -0.87 -2.45
C ILE A 30 6.32 -1.68 -3.74
N ASN A 31 5.21 -1.95 -4.43
CA ASN A 31 5.26 -2.68 -5.68
C ASN A 31 6.06 -1.94 -6.76
N ILE A 32 5.85 -0.64 -6.89
CA ILE A 32 6.57 0.16 -7.89
C ILE A 32 8.08 0.08 -7.68
N ASN A 33 8.51 0.11 -6.43
CA ASN A 33 9.92 0.15 -6.08
C ASN A 33 10.53 -1.23 -5.85
N SER A 34 9.73 -2.27 -5.84
CA SER A 34 10.07 -3.66 -5.52
C SER A 34 10.50 -3.81 -4.06
N ILE A 35 11.39 -2.96 -3.59
CA ILE A 35 11.85 -2.89 -2.21
C ILE A 35 11.81 -1.41 -1.83
N ALA A 36 11.16 -1.10 -0.71
CA ALA A 36 11.05 0.28 -0.26
C ALA A 36 11.53 0.41 1.18
N ARG A 37 12.26 1.47 1.45
CA ARG A 37 12.65 1.85 2.80
C ARG A 37 11.58 2.75 3.38
N TYR A 38 11.55 2.81 4.71
CA TYR A 38 10.63 3.68 5.42
C TYR A 38 10.73 5.14 4.92
N SER A 39 11.95 5.65 4.77
CA SER A 39 12.18 7.01 4.32
C SER A 39 11.67 7.25 2.90
N GLU A 40 11.77 6.23 2.05
CA GLU A 40 11.26 6.32 0.69
C GLU A 40 9.74 6.38 0.67
N LEU A 41 9.09 5.54 1.49
CA LEU A 41 7.64 5.57 1.61
C LEU A 41 7.16 6.92 2.12
N LYS A 42 7.86 7.47 3.10
CA LYS A 42 7.52 8.79 3.63
C LYS A 42 7.64 9.87 2.55
N ARG A 43 8.62 9.75 1.69
CA ARG A 43 8.82 10.71 0.59
C ARG A 43 7.76 10.56 -0.49
N PHE A 44 7.37 9.32 -0.83
CA PHE A 44 6.34 9.08 -1.84
C PHE A 44 4.95 9.43 -1.34
N ILE A 45 4.73 9.39 -0.03
CA ILE A 45 3.43 9.68 0.58
C ILE A 45 3.61 10.80 1.60
N PRO A 46 3.86 12.03 1.13
CA PRO A 46 4.21 13.12 2.07
C PRO A 46 3.08 13.50 3.01
N SER A 47 1.84 13.17 2.67
CA SER A 47 0.70 13.55 3.51
C SER A 47 0.44 12.59 4.68
N ILE A 48 1.10 11.42 4.72
CA ILE A 48 0.95 10.52 5.85
C ILE A 48 1.92 10.93 6.96
N ASN A 49 1.47 10.93 8.22
CA ASN A 49 2.40 11.19 9.31
C ASN A 49 3.10 9.90 9.71
N GLU A 50 4.22 10.04 10.43
CA GLU A 50 5.07 8.90 10.77
C GLU A 50 4.35 7.87 11.64
N ARG A 51 3.54 8.35 12.57
CA ARG A 51 2.78 7.45 13.45
C ARG A 51 1.83 6.57 12.65
N MET A 52 1.12 7.17 11.70
CA MET A 52 0.19 6.43 10.86
C MET A 52 0.93 5.47 9.93
N LEU A 53 2.02 5.91 9.32
CA LEU A 53 2.81 5.06 8.44
C LEU A 53 3.33 3.83 9.19
N THR A 54 3.90 4.04 10.36
CA THR A 54 4.40 2.94 11.18
C THR A 54 3.29 1.95 11.53
N ARG A 55 2.13 2.49 11.90
CA ARG A 55 0.97 1.66 12.25
C ARG A 55 0.48 0.83 11.08
N GLN A 56 0.35 1.46 9.92
CA GLN A 56 -0.13 0.77 8.72
C GLN A 56 0.85 -0.30 8.26
N LEU A 57 2.15 -0.01 8.31
CA LEU A 57 3.17 -0.99 7.95
C LEU A 57 3.13 -2.19 8.89
N ARG A 58 2.95 -1.95 10.18
CA ARG A 58 2.87 -3.02 11.17
C ARG A 58 1.66 -3.92 10.90
N GLU A 59 0.50 -3.31 10.60
CA GLU A 59 -0.71 -4.07 10.32
C GLU A 59 -0.56 -4.89 9.04
N LEU A 60 0.02 -4.31 7.99
CA LEU A 60 0.27 -5.03 6.74
C LEU A 60 1.22 -6.21 6.94
N GLU A 61 2.22 -6.03 7.78
CA GLU A 61 3.15 -7.11 8.09
C GLU A 61 2.46 -8.21 8.90
N GLU A 62 1.64 -7.85 9.88
CA GLU A 62 0.89 -8.81 10.68
C GLU A 62 -0.06 -9.63 9.84
N ASP A 63 -0.65 -9.03 8.80
CA ASP A 63 -1.55 -9.71 7.90
C ASP A 63 -0.83 -10.43 6.76
N ASN A 64 0.50 -10.49 6.83
CA ASN A 64 1.34 -11.22 5.88
C ASN A 64 1.22 -10.71 4.43
N LEU A 65 1.03 -9.42 4.27
CA LEU A 65 0.98 -8.80 2.95
C LEU A 65 2.32 -8.18 2.57
N ILE A 66 3.11 -7.79 3.57
CA ILE A 66 4.47 -7.32 3.37
C ILE A 66 5.39 -8.01 4.36
N GLU A 67 6.66 -8.05 4.02
CA GLU A 67 7.68 -8.48 4.97
C GLU A 67 8.68 -7.35 5.19
N ARG A 68 9.20 -7.34 6.40
CA ARG A 68 10.11 -6.32 6.88
C ARG A 68 11.46 -6.98 7.13
N LYS A 69 12.50 -6.42 6.53
CA LYS A 69 13.86 -6.93 6.74
C LYS A 69 14.71 -5.85 7.39
N VAL A 70 15.32 -6.21 8.51
CA VAL A 70 16.19 -5.31 9.26
C VAL A 70 17.62 -5.76 9.04
N TYR A 71 18.49 -4.83 8.65
CA TYR A 71 19.92 -5.09 8.47
C TYR A 71 20.67 -4.56 9.68
N PRO A 72 21.57 -5.35 10.26
CA PRO A 72 22.31 -4.95 11.46
C PRO A 72 23.51 -4.06 11.11
N VAL A 73 23.21 -2.89 10.55
CA VAL A 73 24.21 -1.89 10.21
C VAL A 73 23.94 -0.61 11.00
N VAL A 74 24.86 0.34 10.95
CA VAL A 74 24.71 1.62 11.67
C VAL A 74 24.75 2.74 10.65
N PRO A 75 23.66 3.52 10.53
CA PRO A 75 22.36 3.36 11.19
C PRO A 75 21.61 2.14 10.65
N PRO A 76 20.62 1.61 11.42
CA PRO A 76 19.88 0.44 10.97
C PRO A 76 19.18 0.69 9.65
N LYS A 77 19.18 -0.34 8.80
CA LYS A 77 18.52 -0.29 7.51
C LYS A 77 17.31 -1.22 7.56
N VAL A 78 16.13 -0.68 7.22
CA VAL A 78 14.90 -1.45 7.20
C VAL A 78 14.29 -1.39 5.81
N GLU A 79 14.00 -2.55 5.26
CA GLU A 79 13.40 -2.67 3.93
C GLU A 79 12.07 -3.39 4.03
N TYR A 80 11.14 -2.96 3.19
CA TYR A 80 9.81 -3.56 3.05
C TYR A 80 9.63 -4.08 1.64
N ARG A 81 9.05 -5.26 1.52
CA ARG A 81 8.71 -5.86 0.22
C ARG A 81 7.39 -6.59 0.34
N LEU A 82 6.75 -6.81 -0.79
CA LEU A 82 5.51 -7.58 -0.82
C LEU A 82 5.80 -9.05 -0.60
N THR A 83 4.90 -9.72 0.12
CA THR A 83 4.86 -11.18 0.16
C THR A 83 4.14 -11.67 -1.10
N LYS A 84 4.07 -12.99 -1.28
CA LYS A 84 3.28 -13.58 -2.35
C LYS A 84 1.81 -13.14 -2.29
N TYR A 85 1.24 -13.07 -1.09
CA TYR A 85 -0.13 -12.60 -0.92
C TYR A 85 -0.26 -11.12 -1.24
N GLY A 86 0.70 -10.31 -0.83
CA GLY A 86 0.72 -8.91 -1.21
C GLY A 86 0.75 -8.73 -2.71
N GLU A 87 1.52 -9.56 -3.41
CA GLU A 87 1.60 -9.50 -4.86
C GLU A 87 0.27 -9.82 -5.54
N THR A 88 -0.54 -10.70 -4.95
CA THR A 88 -1.84 -11.03 -5.54
C THR A 88 -2.82 -9.86 -5.55
N LEU A 89 -2.59 -8.85 -4.71
CA LEU A 89 -3.42 -7.66 -4.69
C LEU A 89 -3.07 -6.67 -5.79
N ILE A 90 -1.88 -6.77 -6.36
CA ILE A 90 -1.40 -5.75 -7.30
C ILE A 90 -2.28 -5.62 -8.54
N PRO A 91 -2.74 -6.72 -9.18
CA PRO A 91 -3.65 -6.56 -10.31
C PRO A 91 -4.94 -5.81 -9.95
N ILE A 92 -5.42 -6.01 -8.73
CA ILE A 92 -6.63 -5.33 -8.25
C ILE A 92 -6.34 -3.84 -8.07
N LEU A 93 -5.20 -3.52 -7.46
CA LEU A 93 -4.81 -2.11 -7.27
C LEU A 93 -4.58 -1.41 -8.61
N LYS A 94 -3.99 -2.10 -9.58
CA LYS A 94 -3.83 -1.55 -10.92
C LYS A 94 -5.17 -1.27 -11.58
N SER A 95 -6.14 -2.15 -11.39
CA SER A 95 -7.50 -1.92 -11.91
C SER A 95 -8.11 -0.66 -11.29
N LEU A 96 -7.87 -0.43 -10.01
CA LEU A 96 -8.35 0.78 -9.36
C LEU A 96 -7.69 2.03 -9.95
N VAL A 97 -6.40 1.95 -10.24
CA VAL A 97 -5.69 3.07 -10.89
C VAL A 97 -6.30 3.38 -12.26
N LEU A 98 -6.53 2.33 -13.06
CA LEU A 98 -7.10 2.49 -14.39
C LEU A 98 -8.50 3.09 -14.33
N TRP A 99 -9.29 2.62 -13.39
CA TRP A 99 -10.63 3.21 -13.19
C TRP A 99 -10.52 4.70 -12.88
N GLY A 100 -9.59 5.05 -11.98
CA GLY A 100 -9.38 6.44 -11.60
C GLY A 100 -8.92 7.31 -12.77
N GLN A 101 -8.02 6.79 -13.61
CA GLN A 101 -7.57 7.50 -14.79
C GLN A 101 -8.71 7.79 -15.75
N ASP A 102 -9.55 6.79 -16.01
CA ASP A 102 -10.69 6.94 -16.92
C ASP A 102 -11.70 7.92 -16.35
N TYR A 103 -11.99 7.82 -15.08
CA TYR A 103 -12.95 8.72 -14.45
C TYR A 103 -12.43 10.16 -14.44
N ALA A 104 -11.17 10.36 -14.09
CA ALA A 104 -10.57 11.68 -14.08
C ALA A 104 -10.63 12.31 -15.48
N LYS A 105 -10.38 11.53 -16.51
CA LYS A 105 -10.48 12.00 -17.89
C LYS A 105 -11.91 12.38 -18.24
N ALA A 106 -12.87 11.55 -17.82
CA ALA A 106 -14.29 11.82 -18.12
C ALA A 106 -14.76 13.13 -17.50
N ILE A 107 -14.31 13.46 -16.28
CA ILE A 107 -14.69 14.72 -15.62
C ILE A 107 -13.69 15.85 -15.88
N LYS A 108 -12.69 15.61 -16.75
CA LYS A 108 -11.68 16.61 -17.13
C LYS A 108 -10.87 17.12 -15.95
N PHE A 109 -10.51 16.23 -15.05
CA PHE A 109 -9.67 16.56 -13.91
C PHE A 109 -8.27 16.01 -14.16
N ASP A 110 -7.24 16.87 -14.09
CA ASP A 110 -5.86 16.44 -14.38
C ASP A 110 -4.83 16.95 -13.38
N ASN A 111 -5.25 17.35 -12.19
CA ASN A 111 -4.36 17.94 -11.19
C ASN A 111 -3.67 16.85 -10.37
N PHE A 112 -2.69 16.18 -10.98
CA PHE A 112 -1.92 15.12 -10.35
C PHE A 112 -0.43 15.47 -10.37
N LYS A 113 0.23 15.32 -9.22
CA LYS A 113 1.68 15.53 -9.12
C LYS A 113 2.46 14.44 -9.83
N MET A 114 1.99 13.20 -9.70
CA MET A 114 2.63 12.05 -10.32
C MET A 114 1.62 11.32 -11.18
N LYS A 115 2.02 11.01 -12.39
CA LYS A 115 1.15 10.38 -13.38
C LYS A 115 1.45 8.89 -13.47
N PHE A 116 1.41 8.21 -12.33
CA PHE A 116 1.53 6.77 -12.28
C PHE A 116 0.27 6.09 -12.77
N PRO A 117 0.41 4.88 -13.20
CA PRO A 117 1.64 4.23 -13.60
C PRO A 117 1.92 4.48 -15.05
N LYS A 118 3.16 4.29 -15.40
CA LYS A 118 3.55 4.27 -16.81
C LYS A 118 3.37 2.89 -17.42
N ASN A 119 3.11 1.91 -16.61
CA ASN A 119 3.00 0.52 -17.04
C ASN A 119 1.60 -0.01 -16.87
#